data_eca2648fdaccb9f40ba0540461efac08
#
_entry.id   eca2648fdaccb9f40ba0540461efac08
#
_cell.length_a   1.000
_cell.length_b   1.000
_cell.length_c   1.000
_cell.angle_alpha   90.00
_cell.angle_beta   90.00
_cell.angle_gamma   90.00
#
_symmetry.space_group_name_H-M   'P 1'
#
loop_
_entity.id
_entity.type
_entity.pdbx_description
1 polymer ?
#
loop_
_entity_poly.entity_id
_entity_poly.type
_entity_poly.pdbx_seq_one_letter_code
_entity_poly.pdbx_strand_id
1 'polypeptide(L)'
;MAAKALDRDGEMLKENPDIKVEIAGHTDTAGTEKARQKISEKRAESAKKYLMDKFNISGDRMMVKGYGSTKPIADNSTKEGRAKNRRVEIKIIP
;
A
#
# COMPACT_ATOMS: atom_id res chain seq x y z
N MET A 1 6.63 -5.18 -4.78
CA MET A 1 6.35 -3.76 -4.55
C MET A 1 7.40 -2.94 -5.29
N ALA A 2 6.96 -2.00 -6.10
CA ALA A 2 7.90 -1.20 -6.90
C ALA A 2 8.48 -0.07 -6.06
N ALA A 3 9.75 -0.15 -5.71
CA ALA A 3 10.44 0.86 -4.91
C ALA A 3 10.38 2.26 -5.55
N LYS A 4 10.38 2.33 -6.89
CA LYS A 4 10.27 3.60 -7.61
C LYS A 4 8.97 4.36 -7.33
N ALA A 5 7.85 3.64 -7.23
CA ALA A 5 6.56 4.27 -6.90
C ALA A 5 6.58 4.80 -5.48
N LEU A 6 7.13 4.04 -4.53
CA LEU A 6 7.26 4.48 -3.14
C LEU A 6 8.22 5.66 -3.00
N ASP A 7 9.28 5.70 -3.79
CA ASP A 7 10.21 6.82 -3.76
C ASP A 7 9.54 8.13 -4.20
N ARG A 8 8.69 8.08 -5.23
CA ARG A 8 7.90 9.24 -5.64
C ARG A 8 6.95 9.69 -4.53
N ASP A 9 6.29 8.74 -3.88
CA ASP A 9 5.40 9.04 -2.77
C ASP A 9 6.16 9.64 -1.59
N GLY A 10 7.34 9.12 -1.29
CA GLY A 10 8.20 9.66 -0.24
C GLY A 10 8.64 11.09 -0.51
N GLU A 11 9.04 11.37 -1.74
CA GLU A 11 9.43 12.73 -2.15
C GLU A 11 8.25 13.69 -2.06
N MET A 12 7.07 13.26 -2.51
CA MET A 12 5.84 14.06 -2.43
C MET A 12 5.50 14.39 -0.98
N LEU A 13 5.59 13.42 -0.07
CA LEU A 13 5.32 13.63 1.34
C LEU A 13 6.34 14.57 1.99
N LYS A 14 7.60 14.48 1.58
CA LYS A 14 8.66 15.37 2.05
C LYS A 14 8.43 16.82 1.63
N GLU A 15 8.00 17.02 0.39
CA GLU A 15 7.74 18.35 -0.17
C GLU A 15 6.46 18.96 0.35
N ASN A 16 5.55 18.16 0.89
CA ASN A 16 4.24 18.60 1.37
C ASN A 16 4.02 18.16 2.83
N PRO A 17 4.68 18.81 3.79
CA PRO A 17 4.72 18.34 5.18
C PRO A 17 3.37 18.29 5.91
N ASP A 18 2.35 18.97 5.40
CA ASP A 18 1.02 18.99 6.01
C ASP A 18 0.09 17.89 5.50
N ILE A 19 0.50 17.14 4.49
CA ILE A 19 -0.33 16.12 3.89
C ILE A 19 -0.26 14.82 4.72
N LYS A 20 -1.43 14.22 4.96
CA LYS A 20 -1.56 12.89 5.53
C LYS A 20 -2.08 11.93 4.47
N VAL A 21 -1.68 10.68 4.55
CA VAL A 21 -2.06 9.66 3.58
C VAL A 21 -2.55 8.39 4.25
N GLU A 22 -3.38 7.64 3.52
CA GLU A 22 -3.69 6.25 3.82
C GLU A 22 -2.83 5.37 2.93
N ILE A 23 -2.13 4.42 3.54
CA ILE A 23 -1.39 3.39 2.81
C ILE A 23 -2.26 2.15 2.77
N ALA A 24 -2.77 1.82 1.60
CA ALA A 24 -3.72 0.73 1.38
C ALA A 24 -3.02 -0.47 0.77
N GLY A 25 -3.05 -1.61 1.46
CA GLY A 25 -2.52 -2.88 0.96
C GLY A 25 -3.62 -3.72 0.32
N HIS A 26 -3.28 -4.41 -0.75
CA HIS A 26 -4.20 -5.25 -1.51
C HIS A 26 -3.59 -6.59 -1.88
N THR A 27 -4.45 -7.58 -2.04
CA THR A 27 -4.06 -8.93 -2.46
C THR A 27 -4.87 -9.37 -3.68
N ASP A 28 -4.45 -10.49 -4.29
CA ASP A 28 -5.32 -11.25 -5.18
C ASP A 28 -6.24 -12.16 -4.36
N THR A 29 -6.94 -13.10 -4.99
CA THR A 29 -7.89 -13.99 -4.32
C THR A 29 -7.30 -15.31 -3.86
N ALA A 30 -5.98 -15.45 -3.80
CA ALA A 30 -5.33 -16.65 -3.28
C ALA A 30 -5.47 -16.75 -1.75
N GLY A 31 -5.70 -17.97 -1.28
CA GLY A 31 -5.79 -18.25 0.16
C GLY A 31 -7.13 -17.87 0.77
N THR A 32 -7.17 -17.88 2.10
CA THR A 32 -8.38 -17.56 2.86
C THR A 32 -8.55 -16.05 2.99
N GLU A 33 -9.77 -15.62 3.25
CA GLU A 33 -10.07 -14.20 3.48
C GLU A 33 -9.27 -13.63 4.65
N LYS A 34 -9.14 -14.40 5.72
CA LYS A 34 -8.36 -14.01 6.90
C LYS A 34 -6.86 -13.83 6.56
N ALA A 35 -6.30 -14.76 5.77
CA ALA A 35 -4.91 -14.65 5.35
C ALA A 35 -4.68 -13.46 4.42
N ARG A 36 -5.63 -13.20 3.51
CA ARG A 36 -5.57 -12.05 2.61
C ARG A 36 -5.55 -10.74 3.39
N GLN A 37 -6.40 -10.64 4.41
CA GLN A 37 -6.45 -9.46 5.25
C GLN A 37 -5.10 -9.19 5.93
N LYS A 38 -4.51 -10.21 6.54
CA LYS A 38 -3.19 -10.11 7.18
C LYS A 38 -2.08 -9.72 6.20
N ILE A 39 -2.07 -10.34 5.02
CA ILE A 39 -1.06 -10.05 3.99
C ILE A 39 -1.18 -8.61 3.52
N SER A 40 -2.41 -8.13 3.30
CA SER A 40 -2.64 -6.75 2.86
C SER A 40 -2.19 -5.73 3.90
N GLU A 41 -2.45 -5.99 5.18
CA GLU A 41 -1.98 -5.13 6.27
C GLU A 41 -0.45 -5.10 6.33
N LYS A 42 0.20 -6.27 6.22
CA LYS A 42 1.67 -6.36 6.22
C LYS A 42 2.30 -5.61 5.05
N ARG A 43 1.68 -5.68 3.87
CA ARG A 43 2.17 -4.94 2.71
C ARG A 43 2.12 -3.43 2.96
N ALA A 44 1.02 -2.96 3.51
CA ALA A 44 0.87 -1.54 3.85
C ALA A 44 1.86 -1.12 4.95
N GLU A 45 2.04 -1.93 5.97
CA GLU A 45 3.00 -1.67 7.04
C GLU A 45 4.44 -1.62 6.53
N SER A 46 4.80 -2.53 5.63
CA SER A 46 6.14 -2.54 5.02
C SER A 46 6.39 -1.28 4.21
N ALA A 47 5.40 -0.80 3.48
CA ALA A 47 5.49 0.44 2.72
C ALA A 47 5.67 1.64 3.65
N LYS A 48 4.90 1.69 4.75
CA LYS A 48 5.04 2.74 5.77
C LYS A 48 6.43 2.76 6.37
N LYS A 49 6.94 1.58 6.75
CA LYS A 49 8.29 1.46 7.31
C LYS A 49 9.35 1.97 6.34
N TYR A 50 9.22 1.60 5.07
CA TYR A 50 10.14 2.04 4.03
C TYR A 50 10.18 3.57 3.93
N LEU A 51 9.01 4.22 3.93
CA LEU A 51 8.91 5.67 3.84
C LEU A 51 9.47 6.36 5.10
N MET A 52 9.23 5.79 6.27
CA MET A 52 9.80 6.30 7.52
C MET A 52 11.32 6.20 7.52
N ASP A 53 11.85 5.05 7.13
CA ASP A 53 13.29 4.78 7.20
C ASP A 53 14.08 5.55 6.14
N LYS A 54 13.58 5.61 4.91
CA LYS A 54 14.30 6.23 3.79
C LYS A 54 14.08 7.73 3.68
N PHE A 55 12.87 8.20 3.96
CA PHE A 55 12.48 9.59 3.75
C PHE A 55 12.22 10.37 5.03
N ASN A 56 12.39 9.75 6.19
CA ASN A 56 12.16 10.39 7.47
C ASN A 56 10.73 10.94 7.64
N ILE A 57 9.74 10.28 7.03
CA ILE A 57 8.36 10.68 7.15
C ILE A 57 7.82 10.23 8.51
N SER A 58 7.17 11.14 9.25
CA SER A 58 6.57 10.82 10.53
C SER A 58 5.46 9.77 10.38
N GLY A 59 5.44 8.77 11.28
CA GLY A 59 4.40 7.75 11.29
C GLY A 59 2.99 8.30 11.44
N ASP A 60 2.85 9.45 12.11
CA ASP A 60 1.56 10.11 12.33
C ASP A 60 0.89 10.60 11.05
N ARG A 61 1.65 10.72 9.98
CA ARG A 61 1.18 11.19 8.68
C ARG A 61 0.70 10.05 7.78
N MET A 62 0.90 8.80 8.19
CA MET A 62 0.63 7.62 7.37
C MET A 62 -0.24 6.64 8.14
N MET A 63 -1.47 6.45 7.66
CA MET A 63 -2.41 5.48 8.25
C MET A 63 -2.42 4.23 7.39
N VAL A 64 -2.18 3.07 8.02
CA VAL A 64 -2.13 1.78 7.33
C VAL A 64 -3.50 1.14 7.32
N LYS A 65 -3.92 0.63 6.16
CA LYS A 65 -5.14 -0.16 6.03
C LYS A 65 -4.96 -1.32 5.06
N GLY A 66 -5.39 -2.51 5.48
CA GLY A 66 -5.44 -3.67 4.62
C GLY A 66 -6.86 -3.88 4.09
N TYR A 67 -7.00 -4.01 2.78
CA TYR A 67 -8.27 -4.26 2.13
C TYR A 67 -8.44 -5.71 1.65
N GLY A 68 -7.41 -6.55 1.86
CA GLY A 68 -7.44 -7.91 1.36
C GLY A 68 -7.68 -7.94 -0.15
N SER A 69 -8.58 -8.78 -0.61
CA SER A 69 -8.95 -8.90 -2.03
C SER A 69 -10.24 -8.14 -2.39
N THR A 70 -10.72 -7.24 -1.52
CA THR A 70 -12.03 -6.60 -1.69
C THR A 70 -12.07 -5.49 -2.74
N LYS A 71 -10.90 -5.00 -3.20
CA LYS A 71 -10.81 -3.89 -4.17
C LYS A 71 -9.92 -4.26 -5.35
N PRO A 72 -10.30 -5.23 -6.18
CA PRO A 72 -9.50 -5.61 -7.34
C PRO A 72 -9.49 -4.51 -8.41
N ILE A 73 -8.37 -4.37 -9.11
CA ILE A 73 -8.23 -3.48 -10.27
C ILE A 73 -8.05 -4.25 -11.57
N ALA A 74 -7.94 -5.58 -11.48
CA ALA A 74 -7.73 -6.45 -12.63
C ALA A 74 -8.37 -7.81 -12.39
N ASP A 75 -8.39 -8.64 -13.42
CA ASP A 75 -9.01 -9.96 -13.40
C ASP A 75 -8.16 -10.96 -12.59
N ASN A 76 -8.72 -11.50 -11.51
CA ASN A 76 -8.04 -12.51 -10.69
C ASN A 76 -7.98 -13.89 -11.36
N SER A 77 -8.65 -14.10 -12.47
CA SER A 77 -8.58 -15.36 -13.21
C SER A 77 -7.31 -15.48 -14.05
N THR A 78 -6.61 -14.36 -14.29
CA THR A 78 -5.37 -14.36 -15.05
C THR A 78 -4.18 -14.10 -14.13
N LYS A 79 -3.02 -14.63 -14.51
CA LYS A 79 -1.77 -14.40 -13.78
C LYS A 79 -1.39 -12.93 -13.75
N GLU A 80 -1.56 -12.24 -14.88
CA GLU A 80 -1.27 -10.83 -15.02
C GLU A 80 -2.19 -9.98 -14.14
N GLY A 81 -3.48 -10.32 -14.12
CA GLY A 81 -4.47 -9.63 -13.30
C GLY A 81 -4.20 -9.80 -11.81
N ARG A 82 -3.85 -11.02 -11.39
CA ARG A 82 -3.49 -11.27 -9.99
C ARG A 82 -2.26 -10.45 -9.58
N ALA A 83 -1.25 -10.36 -10.44
CA ALA A 83 -0.06 -9.57 -10.16
C ALA A 83 -0.39 -8.09 -9.96
N LYS A 84 -1.30 -7.56 -10.78
CA LYS A 84 -1.75 -6.16 -10.65
C LYS A 84 -2.53 -5.92 -9.35
N ASN A 85 -3.27 -6.92 -8.88
CA ASN A 85 -4.04 -6.80 -7.64
C ASN A 85 -3.16 -6.86 -6.37
N ARG A 86 -1.99 -7.48 -6.45
CA ARG A 86 -1.02 -7.51 -5.35
C ARG A 86 -0.25 -6.20 -5.33
N ARG A 87 -0.80 -5.20 -4.65
CA ARG A 87 -0.26 -3.83 -4.70
C ARG A 87 -0.45 -3.07 -3.40
N VAL A 88 0.23 -1.95 -3.33
CA VAL A 88 0.01 -0.92 -2.31
C VAL A 88 -0.39 0.36 -3.05
N GLU A 89 -1.39 1.05 -2.52
CA GLU A 89 -1.81 2.37 -3.02
C GLU A 89 -1.66 3.38 -1.90
N ILE A 90 -1.26 4.60 -2.25
CA ILE A 90 -1.16 5.71 -1.31
C ILE A 90 -2.17 6.76 -1.72
N LYS A 91 -3.08 7.08 -0.78
CA LYS A 91 -4.16 8.04 -1.01
C LYS A 91 -4.04 9.19 -0.04
N ILE A 92 -4.14 10.41 -0.55
CA ILE A 92 -4.15 11.61 0.29
C ILE A 92 -5.46 11.65 1.08
N ILE A 93 -5.35 11.86 2.40
CA ILE A 93 -6.50 12.03 3.27
C ILE A 93 -6.84 13.52 3.29
N PRO A 94 -8.08 13.90 2.90
CA PRO A 94 -8.49 15.30 2.92
C PRO A 94 -8.58 15.91 4.31
#